data_7c8d193afb448b1e55a16bea3dd054c9
#
_entry.id   7c8d193afb448b1e55a16bea3dd054c9
#
_cell.length_a   1.000
_cell.length_b   1.000
_cell.length_c   1.000
_cell.angle_alpha   90.00
_cell.angle_beta   90.00
_cell.angle_gamma   90.00
#
_symmetry.space_group_name_H-M   'P 1'
#
loop_
_entity.id
_entity.type
_entity.pdbx_description
1 polymer ?
#
loop_
_entity_poly.entity_id
_entity_poly.type
_entity_poly.pdbx_seq_one_letter_code
_entity_poly.pdbx_strand_id
1 'polypeptide(L)'
;MAIDQGRILGGSRASPLCEIEFELKSGNPAVLRKLAVELAAVVPVFLNVISKAEQGYHLAGVTSAAPDIAGISSVYGFFRCLSACWLHKEPFPLGNADLSRVRQAAEAAGVSADFEKLVPQLSSDQPVNALIADGLLGRVQLAIAGAEGF
;
A
#
# COMPACT_ATOMS: atom_id res chain seq x y z
N MET A 1 3.50 -11.27 -15.36
CA MET A 1 2.38 -11.06 -14.45
C MET A 1 1.91 -12.40 -13.94
N ALA A 2 1.76 -12.53 -12.65
CA ALA A 2 1.16 -13.68 -11.97
C ALA A 2 0.01 -13.22 -11.09
N ILE A 3 -0.96 -14.09 -10.87
CA ILE A 3 -2.04 -13.90 -9.89
C ILE A 3 -1.92 -15.04 -8.90
N ASP A 4 -1.53 -14.72 -7.67
CA ASP A 4 -1.36 -15.69 -6.60
C ASP A 4 -2.61 -15.72 -5.73
N GLN A 5 -3.27 -16.87 -5.69
CA GLN A 5 -4.38 -17.13 -4.79
C GLN A 5 -4.03 -18.29 -3.85
N GLY A 6 -4.18 -18.07 -2.57
CA GLY A 6 -3.82 -19.08 -1.58
C GLY A 6 -4.08 -18.62 -0.16
N ARG A 7 -3.21 -19.07 0.74
CA ARG A 7 -3.27 -18.71 2.17
C ARG A 7 -1.86 -18.48 2.69
N ILE A 8 -1.70 -17.48 3.53
CA ILE A 8 -0.54 -17.31 4.40
C ILE A 8 -0.82 -18.09 5.68
N LEU A 9 0.12 -18.94 6.10
CA LEU A 9 0.03 -19.73 7.30
C LEU A 9 0.97 -19.17 8.37
N GLY A 10 0.49 -19.03 9.60
CA GLY A 10 1.29 -18.62 10.75
C GLY A 10 0.84 -19.38 12.01
N GLY A 11 1.65 -20.34 12.46
CA GLY A 11 1.24 -21.25 13.54
C GLY A 11 -0.02 -22.01 13.19
N SER A 12 -1.06 -21.89 14.03
CA SER A 12 -2.38 -22.51 13.79
C SER A 12 -3.36 -21.60 13.01
N ARG A 13 -2.93 -20.39 12.64
CA ARG A 13 -3.76 -19.41 11.95
C ARG A 13 -3.49 -19.40 10.47
N ALA A 14 -4.52 -18.99 9.69
CA ALA A 14 -4.40 -18.80 8.24
C ALA A 14 -5.12 -17.52 7.83
N SER A 15 -4.56 -16.81 6.86
CA SER A 15 -5.18 -15.65 6.22
C SER A 15 -5.25 -15.87 4.71
N PRO A 16 -6.35 -15.51 4.04
CA PRO A 16 -6.41 -15.59 2.58
C PRO A 16 -5.36 -14.67 1.96
N LEU A 17 -4.78 -15.14 0.85
CA LEU A 17 -3.88 -14.37 -0.01
C LEU A 17 -4.53 -14.26 -1.38
N CYS A 18 -4.60 -13.04 -1.89
CA CYS A 18 -4.89 -12.76 -3.29
C CYS A 18 -4.05 -11.56 -3.70
N GLU A 19 -3.04 -11.79 -4.54
CA GLU A 19 -2.14 -10.72 -5.00
C GLU A 19 -1.82 -10.83 -6.48
N ILE A 20 -1.42 -9.72 -7.06
CA ILE A 20 -0.96 -9.62 -8.43
C ILE A 20 0.50 -9.21 -8.39
N GLU A 21 1.35 -10.01 -9.00
CA GLU A 21 2.79 -9.76 -9.10
C GLU A 21 3.18 -9.43 -10.54
N PHE A 22 3.95 -8.34 -10.71
CA PHE A 22 4.63 -8.02 -11.94
C PHE A 22 6.12 -8.25 -11.76
N GLU A 23 6.69 -9.21 -12.48
CA GLU A 23 8.11 -9.50 -12.44
C GLU A 23 8.77 -9.10 -13.76
N LEU A 24 9.84 -8.30 -13.68
CA LEU A 24 10.65 -7.94 -14.83
C LEU A 24 11.68 -9.05 -15.07
N LYS A 25 11.51 -9.79 -16.16
CA LYS A 25 12.52 -10.79 -16.61
C LYS A 25 13.67 -10.12 -17.37
N SER A 26 13.36 -9.08 -18.16
CA SER A 26 14.33 -8.29 -18.91
C SER A 26 13.65 -7.02 -19.45
N GLY A 27 14.46 -6.01 -19.83
CA GLY A 27 13.95 -4.80 -20.47
C GLY A 27 13.79 -3.61 -19.54
N ASN A 28 12.87 -2.69 -19.85
CA ASN A 28 12.72 -1.43 -19.13
C ASN A 28 11.72 -1.55 -17.96
N PRO A 29 12.12 -1.27 -16.69
CA PRO A 29 11.23 -1.28 -15.55
C PRO A 29 9.99 -0.37 -15.68
N ALA A 30 10.05 0.68 -16.48
CA ALA A 30 8.91 1.58 -16.70
C ALA A 30 7.67 0.87 -17.25
N VAL A 31 7.85 -0.27 -17.93
CA VAL A 31 6.74 -1.09 -18.43
C VAL A 31 5.93 -1.67 -17.27
N LEU A 32 6.58 -2.13 -16.20
CA LEU A 32 5.88 -2.67 -15.03
C LEU A 32 5.02 -1.61 -14.35
N ARG A 33 5.58 -0.40 -14.21
CA ARG A 33 4.88 0.75 -13.62
C ARG A 33 3.64 1.11 -14.43
N LYS A 34 3.78 1.20 -15.75
CA LYS A 34 2.65 1.47 -16.66
C LYS A 34 1.54 0.44 -16.48
N LEU A 35 1.88 -0.86 -16.52
CA LEU A 35 0.92 -1.95 -16.33
C LEU A 35 0.22 -1.90 -14.97
N ALA A 36 0.95 -1.59 -13.89
CA ALA A 36 0.38 -1.47 -12.56
C ALA A 36 -0.64 -0.32 -12.46
N VAL A 37 -0.32 0.84 -13.04
CA VAL A 37 -1.23 2.00 -13.09
C VAL A 37 -2.46 1.69 -13.95
N GLU A 38 -2.30 1.06 -15.12
CA GLU A 38 -3.41 0.65 -15.98
C GLU A 38 -4.33 -0.36 -15.26
N LEU A 39 -3.76 -1.31 -14.52
CA LEU A 39 -4.53 -2.24 -13.71
C LEU A 39 -5.33 -1.52 -12.61
N ALA A 40 -4.68 -0.60 -11.88
CA ALA A 40 -5.33 0.17 -10.81
C ALA A 40 -6.46 1.08 -11.30
N ALA A 41 -6.50 1.39 -12.58
CA ALA A 41 -7.59 2.17 -13.18
C ALA A 41 -8.89 1.34 -13.33
N VAL A 42 -8.78 0.01 -13.35
CA VAL A 42 -9.92 -0.88 -13.61
C VAL A 42 -10.22 -1.86 -12.47
N VAL A 43 -9.26 -2.08 -11.59
CA VAL A 43 -9.40 -3.00 -10.44
C VAL A 43 -8.97 -2.26 -9.17
N PRO A 44 -9.78 -2.25 -8.10
CA PRO A 44 -9.34 -1.78 -6.80
C PRO A 44 -8.16 -2.63 -6.30
N VAL A 45 -7.02 -2.00 -6.13
CA VAL A 45 -5.78 -2.65 -5.66
C VAL A 45 -5.20 -1.90 -4.47
N PHE A 46 -4.29 -2.54 -3.77
CA PHE A 46 -3.53 -1.97 -2.67
C PHE A 46 -2.06 -2.33 -2.83
N LEU A 47 -1.17 -1.32 -2.83
CA LEU A 47 0.26 -1.56 -2.83
C LEU A 47 0.71 -1.93 -1.41
N ASN A 48 0.93 -3.21 -1.18
CA ASN A 48 1.40 -3.73 0.10
C ASN A 48 2.92 -3.89 0.09
N VAL A 49 3.60 -3.21 1.01
CA VAL A 49 5.07 -3.29 1.16
C VAL A 49 5.49 -4.21 2.32
N ILE A 50 4.53 -4.92 2.94
CA ILE A 50 4.80 -5.96 3.93
C ILE A 50 4.88 -7.31 3.23
N SER A 51 5.99 -8.01 3.39
CA SER A 51 6.23 -9.30 2.75
C SER A 51 5.28 -10.41 3.24
N LYS A 52 5.08 -11.46 2.44
CA LYS A 52 4.34 -12.67 2.84
C LYS A 52 4.90 -13.29 4.13
N ALA A 53 6.24 -13.26 4.29
CA ALA A 53 6.91 -13.77 5.50
C ALA A 53 6.52 -12.95 6.75
N GLU A 54 6.54 -11.64 6.66
CA GLU A 54 6.12 -10.77 7.77
C GLU A 54 4.65 -10.95 8.14
N GLN A 55 3.77 -11.13 7.14
CA GLN A 55 2.36 -11.46 7.37
C GLN A 55 2.23 -12.82 8.11
N GLY A 56 3.05 -13.81 7.73
CA GLY A 56 3.12 -15.10 8.41
C GLY A 56 3.59 -14.99 9.86
N TYR A 57 4.60 -14.18 10.14
CA TYR A 57 5.08 -13.92 11.51
C TYR A 57 4.03 -13.20 12.36
N HIS A 58 3.32 -12.21 11.77
CA HIS A 58 2.20 -11.57 12.44
C HIS A 58 1.11 -12.58 12.82
N LEU A 59 0.70 -13.45 11.90
CA LEU A 59 -0.28 -14.51 12.16
C LEU A 59 0.19 -15.49 13.26
N ALA A 60 1.49 -15.82 13.29
CA ALA A 60 2.07 -16.67 14.31
C ALA A 60 2.18 -15.99 15.69
N GLY A 61 1.98 -14.68 15.77
CA GLY A 61 2.17 -13.91 17.01
C GLY A 61 3.63 -13.75 17.42
N VAL A 62 4.59 -13.94 16.50
CA VAL A 62 6.03 -13.84 16.78
C VAL A 62 6.50 -12.39 16.70
N THR A 63 6.09 -11.69 15.67
CA THR A 63 6.37 -10.27 15.47
C THR A 63 5.29 -9.64 14.61
N SER A 64 5.19 -8.34 14.66
CA SER A 64 4.25 -7.58 13.83
C SER A 64 4.90 -6.27 13.38
N ALA A 65 4.66 -5.92 12.12
CA ALA A 65 4.95 -4.59 11.61
C ALA A 65 3.95 -3.61 12.26
N ALA A 66 4.35 -2.94 13.33
CA ALA A 66 3.50 -1.91 13.94
C ALA A 66 3.42 -0.68 13.03
N PRO A 67 2.29 0.06 13.01
CA PRO A 67 2.21 1.35 12.37
C PRO A 67 3.23 2.32 12.97
N ASP A 68 4.14 2.84 12.15
CA ASP A 68 5.16 3.81 12.56
C ASP A 68 4.78 5.21 12.07
N ILE A 69 4.25 6.02 13.00
CA ILE A 69 3.83 7.40 12.72
C ILE A 69 5.04 8.29 12.38
N ALA A 70 6.18 8.08 13.02
CA ALA A 70 7.39 8.87 12.76
C ALA A 70 7.93 8.64 11.34
N GLY A 71 7.76 7.42 10.82
CA GLY A 71 8.16 7.05 9.47
C GLY A 71 7.33 7.70 8.36
N ILE A 72 6.14 8.22 8.64
CA ILE A 72 5.23 8.84 7.65
C ILE A 72 5.86 10.06 6.94
N SER A 73 6.90 10.66 7.49
CA SER A 73 7.64 11.76 6.88
C SER A 73 8.38 11.40 5.59
N SER A 74 8.41 10.13 5.19
CA SER A 74 8.92 9.64 3.91
C SER A 74 7.84 8.89 3.13
N VAL A 75 7.97 8.81 1.80
CA VAL A 75 7.03 8.06 0.93
C VAL A 75 7.03 6.58 1.31
N TYR A 76 8.20 5.98 1.49
CA TYR A 76 8.29 4.58 1.92
C TYR A 76 7.66 4.36 3.29
N GLY A 77 7.96 5.23 4.26
CA GLY A 77 7.37 5.14 5.60
C GLY A 77 5.85 5.31 5.59
N PHE A 78 5.32 6.19 4.73
CA PHE A 78 3.88 6.32 4.52
C PHE A 78 3.26 5.00 4.00
N PHE A 79 3.86 4.38 2.96
CA PHE A 79 3.38 3.09 2.45
C PHE A 79 3.53 1.96 3.47
N ARG A 80 4.63 1.97 4.24
CA ARG A 80 4.86 1.00 5.31
C ARG A 80 3.81 1.12 6.41
N CYS A 81 3.47 2.33 6.83
CA CYS A 81 2.41 2.59 7.81
C CYS A 81 1.03 2.15 7.28
N LEU A 82 0.69 2.47 6.03
CA LEU A 82 -0.55 1.99 5.39
C LEU A 82 -0.63 0.46 5.40
N SER A 83 0.48 -0.21 5.04
CA SER A 83 0.53 -1.68 4.99
C SER A 83 0.42 -2.30 6.39
N ALA A 84 1.00 -1.66 7.42
CA ALA A 84 0.85 -2.09 8.80
C ALA A 84 -0.60 -1.93 9.28
N CYS A 85 -1.23 -0.78 9.03
CA CYS A 85 -2.64 -0.56 9.36
C CYS A 85 -3.56 -1.56 8.62
N TRP A 86 -3.27 -1.84 7.34
CA TRP A 86 -3.98 -2.88 6.58
C TRP A 86 -3.85 -4.26 7.24
N LEU A 87 -2.64 -4.64 7.65
CA LEU A 87 -2.37 -5.93 8.29
C LEU A 87 -3.11 -6.09 9.62
N HIS A 88 -3.15 -5.01 10.43
CA HIS A 88 -3.82 -4.98 11.74
C HIS A 88 -5.32 -4.69 11.65
N LYS A 89 -5.85 -4.32 10.47
CA LYS A 89 -7.23 -3.85 10.26
C LYS A 89 -7.56 -2.61 11.09
N GLU A 90 -6.62 -1.68 11.14
CA GLU A 90 -6.69 -0.45 11.92
C GLU A 90 -6.88 0.77 11.02
N PRO A 91 -7.43 1.89 11.56
CA PRO A 91 -7.40 3.18 10.89
C PRO A 91 -5.96 3.67 10.68
N PHE A 92 -5.78 4.55 9.69
CA PHE A 92 -4.49 5.19 9.49
C PHE A 92 -4.27 6.29 10.55
N PRO A 93 -3.16 6.27 11.31
CA PRO A 93 -2.92 7.18 12.41
C PRO A 93 -2.41 8.55 11.91
N LEU A 94 -3.21 9.24 11.07
CA LEU A 94 -2.77 10.47 10.43
C LEU A 94 -2.40 11.56 11.45
N GLY A 95 -3.27 11.85 12.41
CA GLY A 95 -3.01 12.83 13.49
C GLY A 95 -2.33 14.10 12.98
N ASN A 96 -1.15 14.40 13.56
CA ASN A 96 -0.30 15.53 13.17
C ASN A 96 0.88 15.08 12.29
N ALA A 97 0.75 13.98 11.55
CA ALA A 97 1.82 13.48 10.68
C ALA A 97 2.19 14.49 9.59
N ASP A 98 3.48 14.64 9.34
CA ASP A 98 3.98 15.49 8.26
C ASP A 98 3.89 14.76 6.92
N LEU A 99 2.91 15.17 6.10
CA LEU A 99 2.70 14.64 4.75
C LEU A 99 3.40 15.45 3.65
N SER A 100 4.27 16.40 3.98
CA SER A 100 4.87 17.32 3.00
C SER A 100 5.61 16.57 1.89
N ARG A 101 6.38 15.53 2.24
CA ARG A 101 7.10 14.69 1.27
C ARG A 101 6.17 13.85 0.41
N VAL A 102 5.10 13.32 0.99
CA VAL A 102 4.11 12.54 0.23
C VAL A 102 3.34 13.43 -0.72
N ARG A 103 2.98 14.67 -0.32
CA ARG A 103 2.39 15.68 -1.20
C ARG A 103 3.30 16.05 -2.36
N GLN A 104 4.58 16.27 -2.10
CA GLN A 104 5.57 16.55 -3.16
C GLN A 104 5.67 15.37 -4.15
N ALA A 105 5.67 14.14 -3.66
CA ALA A 105 5.67 12.96 -4.51
C ALA A 105 4.37 12.81 -5.32
N ALA A 106 3.20 13.14 -4.72
CA ALA A 106 1.92 13.16 -5.41
C ALA A 106 1.87 14.23 -6.52
N GLU A 107 2.51 15.40 -6.30
CA GLU A 107 2.67 16.44 -7.30
C GLU A 107 3.54 15.96 -8.46
N ALA A 108 4.69 15.40 -8.17
CA ALA A 108 5.60 14.84 -9.17
C ALA A 108 4.93 13.71 -9.99
N ALA A 109 4.05 12.94 -9.36
CA ALA A 109 3.27 11.87 -9.99
C ALA A 109 2.03 12.38 -10.75
N GLY A 110 1.68 13.67 -10.67
CA GLY A 110 0.49 14.25 -11.29
C GLY A 110 -0.84 13.86 -10.65
N VAL A 111 -0.83 13.44 -9.37
CA VAL A 111 -2.01 12.94 -8.65
C VAL A 111 -2.36 13.76 -7.40
N SER A 112 -1.91 15.02 -7.31
CA SER A 112 -2.17 15.91 -6.16
C SER A 112 -3.65 16.00 -5.81
N ALA A 113 -4.53 16.20 -6.80
CA ALA A 113 -5.95 16.33 -6.56
C ALA A 113 -6.58 15.06 -5.98
N ASP A 114 -6.13 13.89 -6.41
CA ASP A 114 -6.60 12.60 -5.89
C ASP A 114 -6.00 12.32 -4.52
N PHE A 115 -4.76 12.72 -4.26
CA PHE A 115 -4.17 12.63 -2.93
C PHE A 115 -4.93 13.50 -1.91
N GLU A 116 -5.30 14.73 -2.26
CA GLU A 116 -6.08 15.60 -1.35
C GLU A 116 -7.51 15.08 -1.11
N LYS A 117 -8.10 14.31 -2.03
CA LYS A 117 -9.35 13.57 -1.78
C LYS A 117 -9.15 12.36 -0.86
N LEU A 118 -7.96 11.74 -0.90
CA LEU A 118 -7.63 10.60 -0.04
C LEU A 118 -7.36 11.03 1.41
N VAL A 119 -6.77 12.20 1.66
CA VAL A 119 -6.41 12.68 3.02
C VAL A 119 -7.58 12.64 4.00
N PRO A 120 -8.80 13.13 3.68
CA PRO A 120 -9.95 13.02 4.58
C PRO A 120 -10.36 11.56 4.87
N GLN A 121 -10.22 10.66 3.90
CA GLN A 121 -10.51 9.23 4.10
C GLN A 121 -9.50 8.61 5.08
N LEU A 122 -8.21 8.95 4.94
CA LEU A 122 -7.16 8.53 5.87
C LEU A 122 -7.32 9.12 7.28
N SER A 123 -8.00 10.25 7.41
CA SER A 123 -8.30 10.89 8.70
C SER A 123 -9.54 10.29 9.38
N SER A 124 -10.25 9.38 8.72
CA SER A 124 -11.43 8.74 9.28
C SER A 124 -11.07 7.60 10.22
N ASP A 125 -12.00 7.20 11.09
CA ASP A 125 -11.83 6.04 11.97
C ASP A 125 -12.03 4.69 11.24
N GLN A 126 -12.11 4.71 9.90
CA GLN A 126 -12.26 3.48 9.14
C GLN A 126 -10.92 2.75 8.98
N PRO A 127 -10.89 1.42 9.08
CA PRO A 127 -9.68 0.65 8.83
C PRO A 127 -9.23 0.82 7.36
N VAL A 128 -7.92 0.82 7.12
CA VAL A 128 -7.33 0.97 5.77
C VAL A 128 -7.93 -0.02 4.77
N ASN A 129 -8.29 -1.22 5.22
CA ASN A 129 -8.94 -2.24 4.37
C ASN A 129 -10.23 -1.74 3.71
N ALA A 130 -11.01 -0.89 4.39
CA ALA A 130 -12.25 -0.34 3.85
C ALA A 130 -12.01 0.72 2.76
N LEU A 131 -10.85 1.39 2.80
CA LEU A 131 -10.49 2.45 1.85
C LEU A 131 -10.03 1.91 0.48
N ILE A 132 -9.85 0.59 0.35
CA ILE A 132 -9.37 -0.02 -0.89
C ILE A 132 -10.48 -0.09 -1.94
N ALA A 133 -11.73 -0.25 -1.51
CA ALA A 133 -12.86 -0.63 -2.36
C ALA A 133 -13.20 0.38 -3.48
N ASP A 134 -12.99 1.68 -3.26
CA ASP A 134 -13.23 2.72 -4.28
C ASP A 134 -12.07 2.86 -5.28
N GLY A 135 -10.95 2.17 -5.04
CA GLY A 135 -9.75 2.18 -5.87
C GLY A 135 -8.90 3.45 -5.80
N LEU A 136 -9.34 4.50 -5.07
CA LEU A 136 -8.59 5.75 -4.98
C LEU A 136 -7.23 5.55 -4.33
N LEU A 137 -7.19 4.83 -3.20
CA LEU A 137 -5.96 4.55 -2.44
C LEU A 137 -4.91 3.88 -3.33
N GLY A 138 -5.27 2.80 -4.03
CA GLY A 138 -4.34 2.06 -4.87
C GLY A 138 -3.84 2.85 -6.08
N ARG A 139 -4.71 3.63 -6.74
CA ARG A 139 -4.29 4.52 -7.84
C ARG A 139 -3.26 5.54 -7.38
N VAL A 140 -3.51 6.19 -6.24
CA VAL A 140 -2.58 7.19 -5.67
C VAL A 140 -1.26 6.53 -5.27
N GLN A 141 -1.29 5.39 -4.57
CA GLN A 141 -0.08 4.66 -4.18
C GLN A 141 0.78 4.29 -5.40
N LEU A 142 0.19 3.69 -6.44
CA LEU A 142 0.94 3.23 -7.62
C LEU A 142 1.47 4.38 -8.47
N ALA A 143 0.74 5.48 -8.57
CA ALA A 143 1.23 6.68 -9.26
C ALA A 143 2.46 7.25 -8.54
N ILE A 144 2.40 7.42 -7.21
CA ILE A 144 3.52 7.92 -6.39
C ILE A 144 4.70 6.95 -6.45
N ALA A 145 4.47 5.65 -6.26
CA ALA A 145 5.54 4.64 -6.34
C ALA A 145 6.24 4.66 -7.70
N GLY A 146 5.48 4.84 -8.78
CA GLY A 146 6.02 4.96 -10.12
C GLY A 146 6.91 6.20 -10.34
N ALA A 147 6.60 7.32 -9.71
CA ALA A 147 7.40 8.55 -9.78
C ALA A 147 8.67 8.46 -8.94
N GLU A 148 8.60 7.83 -7.76
CA GLU A 148 9.73 7.65 -6.84
C GLU A 148 10.72 6.55 -7.28
N GLY A 149 10.35 5.69 -8.22
CA GLY A 149 11.23 4.63 -8.75
C GLY A 149 11.25 3.35 -7.92
N PHE A 150 10.18 3.10 -7.14
CA PHE A 150 9.97 1.83 -6.43
C PHE A 150 9.76 0.67 -7.41
#